data_c6ca0ca98eedc742f9b13307851c337e
#
_entry.id   c6ca0ca98eedc742f9b13307851c337e
#
_cell.length_a   1.000
_cell.length_b   1.000
_cell.length_c   1.000
_cell.angle_alpha   90.00
_cell.angle_beta   90.00
_cell.angle_gamma   90.00
#
_symmetry.space_group_name_H-M   'P 1'
#
loop_
_entity.id
_entity.type
_entity.pdbx_description
1 polymer ?
#
loop_
_entity_poly.entity_id
_entity_poly.type
_entity_poly.pdbx_seq_one_letter_code
_entity_poly.pdbx_strand_id
1 'polypeptide(L)'
;LYQSSKGYLPIEHVKGEAQLDFGEMHYLDSNDKQTKGHYLTLSFPHSNAAFTQIFESQNLECVMEGLKRFFRFLNGVPKVIVMDNLKPVVTKILKEGNREITESFKRFALHYRFEMKFCNPSSGNEKGNVENKIGYHRRNFFVPMPKIDDLESYNNTLWDKALKDMNRQHYQKQVTIASLWDEDKENLLYLPEH
;
A
#
# COMPACT_ATOMS: atom_id res chain seq x y z
N LEU A 1 33.13 -30.57 7.14
CA LEU A 1 31.72 -30.16 7.29
C LEU A 1 31.56 -28.75 6.69
N TYR A 2 31.25 -28.67 5.39
CA TYR A 2 30.91 -27.40 4.71
C TYR A 2 29.47 -27.07 5.02
N GLN A 3 29.22 -26.07 5.85
CA GLN A 3 27.92 -25.40 5.90
C GLN A 3 27.80 -24.47 4.72
N SER A 4 27.01 -24.83 3.72
CA SER A 4 26.63 -23.94 2.63
C SER A 4 25.74 -22.83 3.20
N SER A 5 26.30 -21.64 3.41
CA SER A 5 25.51 -20.44 3.61
C SER A 5 24.72 -20.20 2.31
N LYS A 6 23.42 -20.44 2.33
CA LYS A 6 22.53 -19.97 1.27
C LYS A 6 22.61 -18.44 1.27
N GLY A 7 23.41 -17.90 0.37
CA GLY A 7 23.48 -16.46 0.14
C GLY A 7 22.11 -15.99 -0.37
N TYR A 8 21.36 -15.31 0.47
CA TYR A 8 20.18 -14.56 0.04
C TYR A 8 20.70 -13.36 -0.78
N LEU A 9 20.52 -13.40 -2.08
CA LEU A 9 20.65 -12.19 -2.90
C LEU A 9 19.51 -11.25 -2.52
N PRO A 10 19.79 -9.99 -2.16
CA PRO A 10 18.75 -9.02 -1.89
C PRO A 10 17.90 -8.84 -3.15
N ILE A 11 16.60 -8.97 -3.00
CA ILE A 11 15.66 -8.71 -4.10
C ILE A 11 15.72 -7.20 -4.38
N GLU A 12 16.22 -6.83 -5.56
CA GLU A 12 16.13 -5.46 -6.03
C GLU A 12 14.70 -5.13 -6.42
N HIS A 13 14.10 -4.17 -5.74
CA HIS A 13 12.78 -3.68 -6.05
C HIS A 13 12.86 -2.59 -7.13
N VAL A 14 11.91 -2.65 -8.07
CA VAL A 14 11.82 -1.68 -9.17
C VAL A 14 11.36 -0.33 -8.63
N LYS A 15 12.05 0.76 -9.02
CA LYS A 15 11.69 2.12 -8.64
C LYS A 15 10.34 2.51 -9.24
N GLY A 16 9.51 3.16 -8.43
CA GLY A 16 8.17 3.58 -8.83
C GLY A 16 7.12 2.47 -8.92
N GLU A 17 7.47 1.23 -8.55
CA GLU A 17 6.53 0.13 -8.37
C GLU A 17 5.94 0.18 -6.96
N ALA A 18 4.62 0.05 -6.83
CA ALA A 18 3.93 0.09 -5.56
C ALA A 18 3.19 -1.22 -5.25
N GLN A 19 2.94 -1.44 -3.97
CA GLN A 19 2.10 -2.52 -3.47
C GLN A 19 0.88 -1.91 -2.78
N LEU A 20 -0.29 -2.46 -3.08
CA LEU A 20 -1.57 -2.05 -2.49
C LEU A 20 -2.12 -3.17 -1.63
N ASP A 21 -2.46 -2.84 -0.40
CA ASP A 21 -3.06 -3.76 0.55
C ASP A 21 -4.21 -3.12 1.32
N PHE A 22 -5.19 -3.96 1.69
CA PHE A 22 -6.33 -3.58 2.51
C PHE A 22 -6.32 -4.38 3.80
N GLY A 23 -6.28 -3.69 4.94
CA GLY A 23 -6.29 -4.29 6.25
C GLY A 23 -7.47 -3.85 7.11
N GLU A 24 -7.65 -4.53 8.24
CA GLU A 24 -8.67 -4.21 9.24
C GLU A 24 -8.01 -3.60 10.48
N MET A 25 -8.68 -2.62 11.09
CA MET A 25 -8.28 -1.99 12.33
C MET A 25 -9.49 -1.71 13.21
N HIS A 26 -9.25 -1.38 14.47
CA HIS A 26 -10.28 -0.90 15.38
C HIS A 26 -9.91 0.49 15.88
N TYR A 27 -10.92 1.30 16.14
CA TYR A 27 -10.77 2.62 16.72
C TYR A 27 -11.93 2.91 17.68
N LEU A 28 -11.76 3.90 18.54
CA LEU A 28 -12.85 4.46 19.34
C LEU A 28 -13.49 5.60 18.56
N ASP A 29 -14.80 5.55 18.39
CA ASP A 29 -15.57 6.65 17.78
C ASP A 29 -15.79 7.81 18.78
N SER A 30 -16.54 8.84 18.36
CA SER A 30 -16.86 10.00 19.18
C SER A 30 -17.58 9.65 20.49
N ASN A 31 -18.26 8.50 20.56
CA ASN A 31 -18.97 8.01 21.73
C ASN A 31 -18.15 7.02 22.56
N ASP A 32 -16.83 6.93 22.33
CA ASP A 32 -15.92 5.96 22.96
C ASP A 32 -16.31 4.50 22.69
N LYS A 33 -17.10 4.25 21.65
CA LYS A 33 -17.46 2.89 21.23
C LYS A 33 -16.38 2.35 20.29
N GLN A 34 -15.94 1.12 20.56
CA GLN A 34 -15.03 0.42 19.66
C GLN A 34 -15.76 0.09 18.35
N THR A 35 -15.22 0.63 17.26
CA THR A 35 -15.72 0.50 15.91
C THR A 35 -14.67 -0.15 15.01
N LYS A 36 -15.11 -1.00 14.10
CA LYS A 36 -14.26 -1.62 13.09
C LYS A 36 -14.11 -0.66 11.91
N GLY A 37 -12.88 -0.45 11.49
CA GLY A 37 -12.52 0.28 10.29
C GLY A 37 -11.63 -0.55 9.38
N HIS A 38 -11.37 -0.02 8.20
CA HIS A 38 -10.48 -0.61 7.21
C HIS A 38 -9.43 0.40 6.80
N TYR A 39 -8.20 -0.04 6.58
CA TYR A 39 -7.15 0.83 6.06
C TYR A 39 -6.61 0.32 4.75
N LEU A 40 -6.45 1.22 3.79
CA LEU A 40 -5.80 0.98 2.51
C LEU A 40 -4.38 1.55 2.59
N THR A 41 -3.39 0.74 2.27
CA THR A 41 -1.98 1.14 2.27
C THR A 41 -1.39 0.99 0.88
N LEU A 42 -0.77 2.06 0.38
CA LEU A 42 0.08 2.06 -0.80
C LEU A 42 1.53 2.18 -0.35
N SER A 43 2.33 1.16 -0.61
CA SER A 43 3.74 1.10 -0.19
C SER A 43 4.67 0.94 -1.38
N PHE A 44 5.88 1.49 -1.28
CA PHE A 44 6.91 1.45 -2.30
C PHE A 44 8.08 0.59 -1.80
N PRO A 45 8.24 -0.65 -2.31
CA PRO A 45 9.27 -1.57 -1.82
C PRO A 45 10.70 -1.07 -1.98
N HIS A 46 11.00 -0.28 -3.01
CA HIS A 46 12.33 0.26 -3.26
C HIS A 46 12.78 1.23 -2.15
N SER A 47 11.96 2.22 -1.83
CA SER A 47 12.25 3.22 -0.80
C SER A 47 11.83 2.81 0.60
N ASN A 48 10.88 1.91 0.72
CA ASN A 48 10.17 1.61 1.95
C ASN A 48 9.23 2.74 2.43
N ALA A 49 8.91 3.70 1.57
CA ALA A 49 7.86 4.69 1.81
C ALA A 49 6.49 4.01 1.78
N ALA A 50 5.56 4.49 2.60
CA ALA A 50 4.21 3.97 2.61
C ALA A 50 3.20 5.01 3.10
N PHE A 51 2.01 4.95 2.52
CA PHE A 51 0.91 5.89 2.74
C PHE A 51 -0.34 5.10 3.07
N THR A 52 -1.09 5.55 4.07
CA THR A 52 -2.25 4.83 4.58
C THR A 52 -3.45 5.77 4.69
N GLN A 53 -4.62 5.27 4.35
CA GLN A 53 -5.91 5.94 4.53
C GLN A 53 -6.91 4.97 5.17
N ILE A 54 -7.84 5.49 5.97
CA ILE A 54 -8.90 4.71 6.64
C ILE A 54 -10.23 4.92 5.94
N PHE A 55 -11.00 3.84 5.88
CA PHE A 55 -12.35 3.78 5.33
C PHE A 55 -13.29 3.02 6.28
N GLU A 56 -14.57 3.31 6.21
CA GLU A 56 -15.59 2.59 6.99
C GLU A 56 -15.83 1.18 6.47
N SER A 57 -15.60 0.96 5.18
CA SER A 57 -15.86 -0.33 4.51
C SER A 57 -14.73 -0.74 3.56
N GLN A 58 -14.73 -2.02 3.22
CA GLN A 58 -13.80 -2.61 2.27
C GLN A 58 -14.56 -3.00 0.99
N ASN A 59 -14.79 -2.01 0.12
CA ASN A 59 -15.45 -2.18 -1.15
C ASN A 59 -14.65 -1.57 -2.31
N LEU A 60 -15.13 -1.72 -3.54
CA LEU A 60 -14.46 -1.24 -4.75
C LEU A 60 -14.36 0.28 -4.78
N GLU A 61 -15.40 0.98 -4.34
CA GLU A 61 -15.45 2.44 -4.28
C GLU A 61 -14.37 2.97 -3.34
N CYS A 62 -14.20 2.35 -2.17
CA CYS A 62 -13.13 2.72 -1.22
C CYS A 62 -11.73 2.50 -1.80
N VAL A 63 -11.52 1.41 -2.56
CA VAL A 63 -10.24 1.17 -3.24
C VAL A 63 -9.95 2.26 -4.28
N MET A 64 -10.91 2.55 -5.15
CA MET A 64 -10.74 3.55 -6.20
C MET A 64 -10.56 4.96 -5.63
N GLU A 65 -11.37 5.33 -4.63
CA GLU A 65 -11.24 6.64 -3.97
C GLU A 65 -9.91 6.76 -3.24
N GLY A 66 -9.48 5.73 -2.52
CA GLY A 66 -8.18 5.71 -1.86
C GLY A 66 -7.01 5.86 -2.84
N LEU A 67 -7.04 5.15 -3.97
CA LEU A 67 -6.03 5.31 -5.02
C LEU A 67 -6.03 6.72 -5.61
N LYS A 68 -7.19 7.32 -5.86
CA LYS A 68 -7.28 8.72 -6.32
C LYS A 68 -6.65 9.69 -5.32
N ARG A 69 -6.92 9.51 -4.02
CA ARG A 69 -6.32 10.31 -2.95
C ARG A 69 -4.81 10.13 -2.91
N PHE A 70 -4.29 8.91 -3.00
CA PHE A 70 -2.85 8.65 -3.07
C PHE A 70 -2.24 9.34 -4.29
N PHE A 71 -2.78 9.14 -5.48
CA PHE A 71 -2.22 9.71 -6.71
C PHE A 71 -2.18 11.24 -6.68
N ARG A 72 -3.22 11.88 -6.14
CA ARG A 72 -3.23 13.35 -5.97
C ARG A 72 -2.19 13.80 -4.97
N PHE A 73 -2.08 13.13 -3.81
CA PHE A 73 -1.12 13.45 -2.77
C PHE A 73 0.33 13.30 -3.28
N LEU A 74 0.61 12.23 -4.00
CA LEU A 74 1.92 11.94 -4.57
C LEU A 74 2.25 12.78 -5.81
N ASN A 75 1.26 13.44 -6.36
CA ASN A 75 1.31 14.13 -7.66
C ASN A 75 1.84 13.20 -8.77
N GLY A 76 1.41 11.95 -8.76
CA GLY A 76 1.86 10.94 -9.72
C GLY A 76 1.20 9.57 -9.50
N VAL A 77 1.39 8.68 -10.46
CA VAL A 77 0.81 7.33 -10.47
C VAL A 77 1.92 6.30 -10.59
N PRO A 78 1.99 5.28 -9.71
CA PRO A 78 2.92 4.17 -9.89
C PRO A 78 2.70 3.48 -11.25
N LYS A 79 3.79 3.14 -11.95
CA LYS A 79 3.69 2.41 -13.25
C LYS A 79 3.06 1.05 -13.09
N VAL A 80 3.38 0.39 -11.98
CA VAL A 80 2.88 -0.95 -11.63
C VAL A 80 2.36 -0.90 -10.20
N ILE A 81 1.18 -1.46 -9.99
CA ILE A 81 0.61 -1.68 -8.66
C ILE A 81 0.41 -3.17 -8.45
N VAL A 82 1.17 -3.73 -7.53
CA VAL A 82 1.04 -5.13 -7.10
C VAL A 82 -0.02 -5.21 -6.02
N MET A 83 -1.02 -6.06 -6.21
CA MET A 83 -2.14 -6.24 -5.30
C MET A 83 -2.09 -7.62 -4.66
N ASP A 84 -2.14 -7.68 -3.34
CA ASP A 84 -2.33 -8.94 -2.63
C ASP A 84 -3.80 -9.07 -2.24
N ASN A 85 -4.45 -10.09 -2.81
CA ASN A 85 -5.78 -10.58 -2.41
C ASN A 85 -6.88 -9.51 -2.21
N LEU A 86 -6.88 -8.47 -3.05
CA LEU A 86 -7.87 -7.38 -3.03
C LEU A 86 -9.22 -7.89 -3.54
N LYS A 87 -9.97 -8.57 -2.67
CA LYS A 87 -11.30 -9.13 -2.98
C LYS A 87 -12.26 -8.15 -3.68
N PRO A 88 -12.34 -6.86 -3.29
CA PRO A 88 -13.27 -5.92 -3.94
C PRO A 88 -13.00 -5.69 -5.42
N VAL A 89 -11.75 -5.89 -5.87
CA VAL A 89 -11.33 -5.66 -7.28
C VAL A 89 -11.58 -6.88 -8.15
N VAL A 90 -11.66 -8.07 -7.54
CA VAL A 90 -11.74 -9.37 -8.24
C VAL A 90 -13.17 -9.87 -8.24
N THR A 91 -13.75 -10.15 -9.42
CA THR A 91 -15.07 -10.77 -9.56
C THR A 91 -14.99 -12.29 -9.42
N LYS A 92 -13.92 -12.90 -9.92
CA LYS A 92 -13.77 -14.37 -9.92
C LYS A 92 -12.30 -14.78 -9.95
N ILE A 93 -11.98 -15.82 -9.20
CA ILE A 93 -10.68 -16.49 -9.29
C ILE A 93 -10.83 -17.66 -10.28
N LEU A 94 -10.07 -17.62 -11.38
CA LEU A 94 -10.07 -18.62 -12.43
C LEU A 94 -9.06 -19.74 -12.12
N LYS A 95 -9.07 -20.81 -12.92
CA LYS A 95 -8.06 -21.87 -12.86
C LYS A 95 -6.67 -21.28 -13.11
N GLU A 96 -5.64 -21.86 -12.50
CA GLU A 96 -4.23 -21.44 -12.59
C GLU A 96 -3.91 -20.08 -11.92
N GLY A 97 -4.77 -19.60 -11.02
CA GLY A 97 -4.52 -18.36 -10.29
C GLY A 97 -4.87 -17.07 -11.05
N ASN A 98 -5.35 -17.18 -12.29
CA ASN A 98 -5.85 -16.05 -13.05
C ASN A 98 -7.08 -15.44 -12.35
N ARG A 99 -7.22 -14.11 -12.42
CA ARG A 99 -8.30 -13.37 -11.76
C ARG A 99 -9.07 -12.57 -12.78
N GLU A 100 -10.39 -12.64 -12.67
CA GLU A 100 -11.27 -11.76 -13.42
C GLU A 100 -11.46 -10.49 -12.63
N ILE A 101 -11.12 -9.35 -13.24
CA ILE A 101 -11.15 -8.02 -12.62
C ILE A 101 -12.47 -7.33 -12.98
N THR A 102 -13.04 -6.58 -12.04
CA THR A 102 -14.24 -5.77 -12.29
C THR A 102 -14.00 -4.80 -13.45
N GLU A 103 -14.98 -4.63 -14.29
CA GLU A 103 -14.88 -3.75 -15.47
C GLU A 103 -14.62 -2.30 -15.05
N SER A 104 -15.22 -1.85 -13.97
CA SER A 104 -14.99 -0.51 -13.43
C SER A 104 -13.53 -0.30 -13.02
N PHE A 105 -12.90 -1.30 -12.41
CA PHE A 105 -11.50 -1.19 -12.01
C PHE A 105 -10.54 -1.27 -13.19
N LYS A 106 -10.86 -2.06 -14.23
CA LYS A 106 -10.09 -2.07 -15.48
C LYS A 106 -10.08 -0.68 -16.13
N ARG A 107 -11.25 -0.06 -16.24
CA ARG A 107 -11.37 1.32 -16.76
C ARG A 107 -10.62 2.33 -15.92
N PHE A 108 -10.67 2.20 -14.60
CA PHE A 108 -9.91 3.02 -13.68
C PHE A 108 -8.40 2.89 -13.91
N ALA A 109 -7.89 1.66 -14.00
CA ALA A 109 -6.48 1.41 -14.26
C ALA A 109 -6.03 1.95 -15.63
N LEU A 110 -6.88 1.81 -16.65
CA LEU A 110 -6.62 2.36 -17.98
C LEU A 110 -6.56 3.89 -17.98
N HIS A 111 -7.49 4.55 -17.28
CA HIS A 111 -7.51 6.00 -17.14
C HIS A 111 -6.23 6.53 -16.51
N TYR A 112 -5.78 5.91 -15.39
CA TYR A 112 -4.55 6.27 -14.70
C TYR A 112 -3.29 5.66 -15.31
N ARG A 113 -3.42 4.78 -16.30
CA ARG A 113 -2.33 4.14 -17.07
C ARG A 113 -1.37 3.29 -16.24
N PHE A 114 -1.80 2.71 -15.13
CA PHE A 114 -0.98 1.78 -14.37
C PHE A 114 -1.27 0.33 -14.73
N GLU A 115 -0.22 -0.49 -14.68
CA GLU A 115 -0.32 -1.95 -14.81
C GLU A 115 -0.73 -2.58 -13.48
N MET A 116 -1.65 -3.53 -13.51
CA MET A 116 -2.05 -4.32 -12.35
C MET A 116 -1.29 -5.64 -12.33
N LYS A 117 -0.64 -5.94 -11.22
CA LYS A 117 -0.09 -7.27 -10.94
C LYS A 117 -0.73 -7.86 -9.69
N PHE A 118 -0.93 -9.16 -9.67
CA PHE A 118 -1.45 -9.86 -8.50
C PHE A 118 -0.42 -10.84 -7.99
N CYS A 119 -0.21 -10.86 -6.66
CA CYS A 119 0.66 -11.84 -6.03
C CYS A 119 0.12 -13.26 -6.25
N ASN A 120 0.99 -14.19 -6.63
CA ASN A 120 0.64 -15.62 -6.67
C ASN A 120 0.57 -16.17 -5.24
N PRO A 121 -0.45 -16.98 -4.91
CA PRO A 121 -0.59 -17.57 -3.57
C PRO A 121 0.59 -18.42 -3.12
N SER A 122 1.45 -18.86 -4.08
CA SER A 122 2.55 -19.80 -3.86
C SER A 122 3.92 -19.14 -3.69
N SER A 123 4.07 -17.83 -3.88
CA SER A 123 5.38 -17.16 -3.78
C SER A 123 5.63 -16.62 -2.37
N GLY A 124 5.98 -17.52 -1.45
CA GLY A 124 6.29 -17.19 -0.06
C GLY A 124 7.42 -16.16 0.13
N ASN A 125 8.32 -16.02 -0.86
CA ASN A 125 9.44 -15.07 -0.81
C ASN A 125 9.02 -13.61 -1.08
N GLU A 126 7.91 -13.39 -1.82
CA GLU A 126 7.36 -12.04 -2.05
C GLU A 126 6.55 -11.55 -0.85
N LYS A 127 5.97 -12.46 -0.06
CA LYS A 127 5.14 -12.16 1.11
C LYS A 127 5.94 -11.65 2.31
N GLY A 128 7.17 -12.08 2.51
CA GLY A 128 7.96 -11.75 3.69
C GLY A 128 8.16 -10.24 3.91
N ASN A 129 8.27 -9.44 2.86
CA ASN A 129 8.40 -7.99 2.95
C ASN A 129 7.06 -7.28 3.15
N VAL A 130 5.98 -7.80 2.55
CA VAL A 130 4.63 -7.24 2.65
C VAL A 130 4.07 -7.44 4.05
N GLU A 131 4.16 -8.64 4.60
CA GLU A 131 3.67 -8.96 5.95
C GLU A 131 4.39 -8.15 7.03
N ASN A 132 5.70 -7.92 6.88
CA ASN A 132 6.46 -7.09 7.81
C ASN A 132 6.04 -5.62 7.76
N LYS A 133 5.69 -5.08 6.58
CA LYS A 133 5.25 -3.68 6.41
C LYS A 133 3.83 -3.46 6.95
N ILE A 134 2.91 -4.37 6.67
CA ILE A 134 1.55 -4.33 7.21
C ILE A 134 1.59 -4.35 8.73
N GLY A 135 2.40 -5.25 9.31
CA GLY A 135 2.62 -5.31 10.74
C GLY A 135 3.25 -4.05 11.31
N TYR A 136 4.17 -3.39 10.58
CA TYR A 136 4.78 -2.12 10.97
C TYR A 136 3.75 -1.00 11.01
N HIS A 137 2.99 -0.79 9.92
CA HIS A 137 1.97 0.27 9.86
C HIS A 137 0.89 0.08 10.91
N ARG A 138 0.39 -1.15 11.07
CA ARG A 138 -0.60 -1.47 12.10
C ARG A 138 -0.10 -1.13 13.51
N ARG A 139 1.13 -1.47 13.84
CA ARG A 139 1.72 -1.19 15.17
C ARG A 139 2.01 0.29 15.38
N ASN A 140 2.46 1.01 14.37
CA ASN A 140 2.92 2.39 14.53
C ASN A 140 1.83 3.44 14.32
N PHE A 141 0.77 3.13 13.57
CA PHE A 141 -0.31 4.08 13.29
C PHE A 141 -1.59 3.82 14.08
N PHE A 142 -1.81 2.57 14.52
CA PHE A 142 -3.05 2.15 15.16
C PHE A 142 -2.87 1.53 16.55
N VAL A 143 -1.69 1.63 17.14
CA VAL A 143 -1.40 1.21 18.51
C VAL A 143 -0.70 2.36 19.24
N PRO A 144 -1.25 2.84 20.37
CA PRO A 144 -2.52 2.44 20.97
C PRO A 144 -3.71 2.70 20.06
N MET A 145 -4.86 2.03 20.34
CA MET A 145 -6.09 2.21 19.56
C MET A 145 -6.46 3.69 19.48
N PRO A 146 -6.54 4.25 18.26
CA PRO A 146 -6.81 5.69 18.11
C PRO A 146 -8.26 6.02 18.44
N LYS A 147 -8.49 7.23 18.95
CA LYS A 147 -9.82 7.84 18.98
C LYS A 147 -9.99 8.65 17.69
N ILE A 148 -11.06 8.41 16.97
CA ILE A 148 -11.35 9.02 15.67
C ILE A 148 -12.77 9.58 15.72
N ASP A 149 -12.86 10.89 15.83
CA ASP A 149 -14.14 11.61 15.81
C ASP A 149 -14.59 11.90 14.37
N ASP A 150 -13.64 12.14 13.48
CA ASP A 150 -13.86 12.38 12.05
C ASP A 150 -12.77 11.68 11.21
N LEU A 151 -13.20 10.80 10.31
CA LEU A 151 -12.29 10.01 9.46
C LEU A 151 -11.47 10.87 8.50
N GLU A 152 -12.06 11.94 7.96
CA GLU A 152 -11.37 12.82 7.00
C GLU A 152 -10.20 13.55 7.69
N SER A 153 -10.46 14.15 8.84
CA SER A 153 -9.43 14.81 9.66
C SER A 153 -8.35 13.83 10.10
N TYR A 154 -8.73 12.61 10.49
CA TYR A 154 -7.75 11.61 10.87
C TYR A 154 -6.90 11.15 9.68
N ASN A 155 -7.49 11.00 8.52
CA ASN A 155 -6.78 10.70 7.28
C ASN A 155 -5.72 11.76 6.93
N ASN A 156 -6.02 13.04 7.20
CA ASN A 156 -5.03 14.11 7.03
C ASN A 156 -3.84 13.94 7.99
N THR A 157 -4.10 13.51 9.23
CA THR A 157 -2.99 13.22 10.17
C THR A 157 -2.13 12.04 9.75
N LEU A 158 -2.70 11.07 9.01
CA LEU A 158 -1.95 9.94 8.47
C LEU A 158 -0.96 10.35 7.38
N TRP A 159 -1.29 11.37 6.56
CA TRP A 159 -0.34 11.96 5.62
C TRP A 159 0.87 12.55 6.34
N ASP A 160 0.64 13.33 7.38
CA ASP A 160 1.73 13.93 8.18
C ASP A 160 2.60 12.87 8.86
N LYS A 161 1.98 11.82 9.39
CA LYS A 161 2.71 10.68 9.96
C LYS A 161 3.57 9.97 8.92
N ALA A 162 3.05 9.74 7.71
CA ALA A 162 3.80 9.12 6.63
C ALA A 162 5.02 9.96 6.22
N LEU A 163 4.85 11.27 6.08
CA LEU A 163 5.95 12.19 5.76
C LEU A 163 7.02 12.21 6.86
N LYS A 164 6.62 12.21 8.13
CA LYS A 164 7.56 12.14 9.27
C LYS A 164 8.32 10.82 9.32
N ASP A 165 7.65 9.69 9.01
CA ASP A 165 8.27 8.36 9.01
C ASP A 165 9.38 8.23 7.94
N MET A 166 9.33 9.00 6.87
CA MET A 166 10.36 9.01 5.84
C MET A 166 11.73 9.51 6.31
N ASN A 167 11.79 10.21 7.45
CA ASN A 167 13.06 10.66 8.01
C ASN A 167 13.88 9.54 8.66
N ARG A 168 13.27 8.38 8.92
CA ARG A 168 14.00 7.23 9.47
C ARG A 168 14.92 6.58 8.45
N GLN A 169 15.93 5.88 8.97
CA GLN A 169 16.86 5.10 8.16
C GLN A 169 16.15 3.91 7.49
N HIS A 170 16.51 3.65 6.25
CA HIS A 170 16.08 2.42 5.58
C HIS A 170 16.75 1.22 6.25
N TYR A 171 15.98 0.14 6.46
CA TYR A 171 16.43 -1.03 7.27
C TYR A 171 17.61 -1.82 6.68
N GLN A 172 17.87 -1.71 5.37
CA GLN A 172 18.99 -2.38 4.68
C GLN A 172 19.99 -1.42 4.06
N LYS A 173 19.61 -0.17 3.81
CA LYS A 173 20.45 0.83 3.14
C LYS A 173 20.83 1.91 4.16
N GLN A 174 22.06 2.40 4.10
CA GLN A 174 22.54 3.45 5.02
C GLN A 174 22.10 4.86 4.59
N VAL A 175 20.83 4.99 4.18
CA VAL A 175 20.23 6.24 3.72
C VAL A 175 18.82 6.35 4.28
N THR A 176 18.24 7.55 4.28
CA THR A 176 16.87 7.76 4.73
C THR A 176 15.86 7.25 3.70
N ILE A 177 14.66 6.91 4.17
CA ILE A 177 13.55 6.57 3.28
C ILE A 177 13.25 7.75 2.35
N ALA A 178 13.31 8.99 2.85
CA ALA A 178 13.07 10.20 2.05
C ALA A 178 13.98 10.27 0.82
N SER A 179 15.29 9.99 0.97
CA SER A 179 16.20 10.05 -0.17
C SER A 179 15.91 8.98 -1.24
N LEU A 180 15.49 7.79 -0.82
CA LEU A 180 15.08 6.73 -1.75
C LEU A 180 13.69 6.99 -2.35
N TRP A 181 12.82 7.69 -1.59
CA TRP A 181 11.52 8.11 -2.08
C TRP A 181 11.63 9.11 -3.24
N ASP A 182 12.63 9.97 -3.25
CA ASP A 182 12.87 10.86 -4.39
C ASP A 182 13.12 10.05 -5.67
N GLU A 183 13.83 8.92 -5.58
CA GLU A 183 14.04 8.01 -6.71
C GLU A 183 12.74 7.33 -7.18
N ASP A 184 11.84 6.94 -6.24
CA ASP A 184 10.52 6.41 -6.60
C ASP A 184 9.67 7.49 -7.29
N LYS A 185 9.65 8.72 -6.76
CA LYS A 185 8.89 9.84 -7.34
C LYS A 185 9.27 10.15 -8.80
N GLU A 186 10.55 10.13 -9.11
CA GLU A 186 11.04 10.36 -10.47
C GLU A 186 10.54 9.30 -11.47
N ASN A 187 10.12 8.14 -10.99
CA ASN A 187 9.64 7.03 -11.79
C ASN A 187 8.11 6.91 -11.85
N LEU A 188 7.36 7.81 -11.22
CA LEU A 188 5.91 7.86 -11.32
C LEU A 188 5.47 8.40 -12.71
N LEU A 189 4.30 7.94 -13.15
CA LEU A 189 3.60 8.54 -14.31
C LEU A 189 2.97 9.85 -13.88
N TYR A 190 2.83 10.79 -14.83
CA TYR A 190 2.06 12.01 -14.62
C TYR A 190 0.58 11.69 -14.41
N LEU A 191 -0.09 12.51 -13.59
CA LEU A 191 -1.55 12.45 -13.47
C LEU A 191 -2.18 12.68 -14.85
N PRO A 192 -3.27 11.96 -15.19
CA PRO A 192 -4.02 12.28 -16.40
C PRO A 192 -4.62 13.68 -16.29
N GLU A 193 -4.64 14.40 -17.39
CA GLU A 193 -5.41 15.64 -17.52
C GLU A 193 -6.91 15.32 -17.45
N HIS A 194 -7.69 16.19 -16.81
CA HIS A 194 -9.15 16.04 -16.63
C HIS A 194 -9.91 16.27 -17.92
#